data_2a8cac097f09f29b49e320b14d765396
#
_entry.id   2a8cac097f09f29b49e320b14d765396
#
_cell.length_a   1.000
_cell.length_b   1.000
_cell.length_c   1.000
_cell.angle_alpha   90.00
_cell.angle_beta   90.00
_cell.angle_gamma   90.00
#
_symmetry.space_group_name_H-M   'P 1'
#
loop_
_entity.id
_entity.type
_entity.pdbx_description
1 polymer ?
#
loop_
_entity_poly.entity_id
_entity_poly.type
_entity_poly.pdbx_seq_one_letter_code
_entity_poly.pdbx_strand_id
1 'polypeptide(L)'
;MIATRALVASLTAALSFGSSITSRHVAAPPTVVLLVRHAEKAAQPGQDPPLSEAGAARAQALLAVARDAGVSAIITTQFVRTKSTAEPTAAALKLTPEVVQAGPMPQHAKAVAEQVMKHAGGTVLVVGHSNTIPAIVGALGAPQPRDLCESEYDQVFAVVLGDAGPPRLIRSRYGAASSDDPACASMQPR
;
A
#
# COMPACT_ATOMS: atom_id res chain seq x y z
N MET A 1 -28.47 -30.45 -87.40
CA MET A 1 -29.11 -29.95 -86.16
C MET A 1 -28.08 -30.08 -85.02
N ILE A 2 -27.50 -28.97 -84.66
CA ILE A 2 -26.43 -28.89 -83.68
C ILE A 2 -27.03 -28.27 -82.39
N ALA A 3 -27.11 -29.04 -81.29
CA ALA A 3 -27.66 -28.57 -80.04
C ALA A 3 -26.51 -28.06 -79.16
N THR A 4 -26.49 -26.76 -78.90
CA THR A 4 -25.54 -26.06 -78.04
C THR A 4 -26.01 -26.18 -76.56
N ARG A 5 -25.27 -26.81 -75.71
CA ARG A 5 -25.48 -26.86 -74.24
C ARG A 5 -24.76 -25.71 -73.59
N ALA A 6 -25.50 -24.78 -73.00
CA ALA A 6 -24.96 -23.73 -72.18
C ALA A 6 -24.62 -24.26 -70.74
N LEU A 7 -23.39 -24.06 -70.35
CA LEU A 7 -22.89 -24.39 -69.00
C LEU A 7 -23.05 -23.17 -68.07
N VAL A 8 -23.94 -23.24 -67.07
CA VAL A 8 -24.11 -22.20 -66.07
C VAL A 8 -23.16 -22.52 -64.90
N ALA A 9 -22.13 -21.71 -64.73
CA ALA A 9 -21.22 -21.80 -63.59
C ALA A 9 -21.77 -20.93 -62.46
N SER A 10 -22.23 -21.59 -61.37
CA SER A 10 -22.66 -20.90 -60.14
C SER A 10 -21.43 -20.62 -59.27
N LEU A 11 -21.13 -19.34 -59.11
CA LEU A 11 -20.05 -18.85 -58.22
C LEU A 11 -20.62 -18.61 -56.82
N THR A 12 -20.41 -19.55 -55.90
CA THR A 12 -20.75 -19.40 -54.44
C THR A 12 -19.64 -18.65 -53.75
N ALA A 13 -19.86 -17.36 -53.44
CA ALA A 13 -18.95 -16.59 -52.59
C ALA A 13 -19.19 -16.96 -51.10
N ALA A 14 -18.24 -17.65 -50.48
CA ALA A 14 -18.25 -17.91 -49.05
C ALA A 14 -17.76 -16.67 -48.31
N LEU A 15 -18.65 -15.93 -47.64
CA LEU A 15 -18.28 -14.86 -46.69
C LEU A 15 -17.78 -15.52 -45.39
N SER A 16 -16.46 -15.54 -45.22
CA SER A 16 -15.84 -15.91 -43.94
C SER A 16 -15.96 -14.75 -42.97
N PHE A 17 -16.91 -14.78 -42.04
CA PHE A 17 -16.96 -13.89 -40.91
C PHE A 17 -15.83 -14.29 -39.91
N GLY A 18 -14.69 -13.65 -40.01
CA GLY A 18 -13.62 -13.75 -39.02
C GLY A 18 -14.04 -13.10 -37.71
N SER A 19 -14.51 -13.87 -36.72
CA SER A 19 -14.73 -13.37 -35.36
C SER A 19 -13.39 -13.03 -34.74
N SER A 20 -12.99 -11.76 -34.77
CA SER A 20 -11.85 -11.25 -33.99
C SER A 20 -12.19 -11.34 -32.50
N ILE A 21 -11.69 -12.38 -31.83
CA ILE A 21 -11.75 -12.48 -30.37
C ILE A 21 -10.80 -11.43 -29.84
N THR A 22 -11.30 -10.24 -29.51
CA THR A 22 -10.56 -9.23 -28.78
C THR A 22 -10.34 -9.77 -27.36
N SER A 23 -9.17 -10.31 -27.07
CA SER A 23 -8.78 -10.66 -25.71
C SER A 23 -8.87 -9.38 -24.85
N ARG A 24 -9.89 -9.29 -24.00
CA ARG A 24 -9.92 -8.27 -22.95
C ARG A 24 -8.75 -8.56 -22.02
N HIS A 25 -7.72 -7.74 -22.09
CA HIS A 25 -6.66 -7.72 -21.11
C HIS A 25 -7.30 -7.27 -19.79
N VAL A 26 -7.55 -8.22 -18.88
CA VAL A 26 -7.98 -7.91 -17.52
C VAL A 26 -6.74 -7.33 -16.82
N ALA A 27 -6.76 -6.03 -16.56
CA ALA A 27 -5.69 -5.37 -15.81
C ALA A 27 -5.52 -6.09 -14.45
N ALA A 28 -4.28 -6.28 -14.02
CA ALA A 28 -3.99 -6.82 -12.71
C ALA A 28 -4.60 -5.92 -11.62
N PRO A 29 -5.09 -6.47 -10.49
CA PRO A 29 -5.60 -5.65 -9.42
C PRO A 29 -4.49 -4.71 -8.90
N PRO A 30 -4.84 -3.46 -8.53
CA PRO A 30 -3.86 -2.52 -8.01
C PRO A 30 -3.29 -3.01 -6.67
N THR A 31 -2.02 -2.70 -6.41
CA THR A 31 -1.43 -2.89 -5.08
C THR A 31 -1.77 -1.68 -4.22
N VAL A 32 -2.34 -1.92 -3.04
CA VAL A 32 -2.64 -0.87 -2.06
C VAL A 32 -1.66 -0.97 -0.91
N VAL A 33 -1.01 0.13 -0.57
CA VAL A 33 -0.05 0.18 0.55
C VAL A 33 -0.55 1.15 1.59
N LEU A 34 -0.94 0.64 2.76
CA LEU A 34 -1.28 1.45 3.93
C LEU A 34 -0.01 1.67 4.74
N LEU A 35 0.38 2.93 4.93
CA LEU A 35 1.58 3.28 5.68
C LEU A 35 1.18 4.10 6.90
N VAL A 36 1.61 3.64 8.08
CA VAL A 36 1.36 4.31 9.36
C VAL A 36 2.67 4.40 10.16
N ARG A 37 2.81 5.46 10.94
CA ARG A 37 3.82 5.54 11.99
C ARG A 37 3.44 4.57 13.10
N HIS A 38 4.45 3.99 13.81
CA HIS A 38 4.19 3.27 15.06
C HIS A 38 3.37 4.13 16.03
N ALA A 39 2.56 3.52 16.87
CA ALA A 39 1.73 4.18 17.85
C ALA A 39 2.56 4.81 19.00
N GLU A 40 1.91 5.52 19.90
CA GLU A 40 2.52 6.28 20.99
C GLU A 40 3.42 5.39 21.88
N LYS A 41 4.61 5.89 22.16
CA LYS A 41 5.59 5.22 23.03
C LYS A 41 5.31 5.51 24.50
N ALA A 42 5.57 4.55 25.38
CA ALA A 42 5.64 4.80 26.80
C ALA A 42 6.81 5.75 27.15
N ALA A 43 6.61 6.59 28.16
CA ALA A 43 7.64 7.48 28.71
C ALA A 43 8.60 6.67 29.58
N GLN A 44 9.36 5.75 28.99
CA GLN A 44 10.34 4.91 29.68
C GLN A 44 11.74 5.17 29.13
N PRO A 45 12.79 5.06 29.96
CA PRO A 45 14.18 5.13 29.51
C PRO A 45 14.47 4.02 28.49
N GLY A 46 15.33 4.32 27.50
CA GLY A 46 15.78 3.35 26.51
C GLY A 46 15.49 3.76 25.08
N GLN A 47 16.14 3.09 24.13
CA GLN A 47 16.03 3.42 22.72
C GLN A 47 14.83 2.73 22.02
N ASP A 48 14.26 1.71 22.65
CA ASP A 48 13.13 0.96 22.08
C ASP A 48 12.02 0.71 23.13
N PRO A 49 11.39 1.79 23.65
CA PRO A 49 10.32 1.66 24.62
C PRO A 49 9.08 0.96 24.01
N PRO A 50 8.29 0.25 24.84
CA PRO A 50 7.01 -0.32 24.42
C PRO A 50 5.99 0.77 24.08
N LEU A 51 4.83 0.37 23.63
CA LEU A 51 3.70 1.30 23.47
C LEU A 51 3.18 1.76 24.84
N SER A 52 2.68 2.99 24.88
CA SER A 52 1.86 3.49 25.97
C SER A 52 0.45 2.87 25.91
N GLU A 53 -0.39 3.16 26.90
CA GLU A 53 -1.80 2.80 26.90
C GLU A 53 -2.53 3.41 25.68
N ALA A 54 -2.28 4.70 25.40
CA ALA A 54 -2.80 5.37 24.21
C ALA A 54 -2.31 4.68 22.92
N GLY A 55 -1.03 4.29 22.87
CA GLY A 55 -0.47 3.55 21.74
C GLY A 55 -1.11 2.17 21.56
N ALA A 56 -1.39 1.46 22.64
CA ALA A 56 -2.09 0.18 22.57
C ALA A 56 -3.53 0.36 22.04
N ALA A 57 -4.25 1.39 22.49
CA ALA A 57 -5.58 1.73 21.99
C ALA A 57 -5.53 2.09 20.49
N ARG A 58 -4.51 2.84 20.05
CA ARG A 58 -4.32 3.17 18.62
C ARG A 58 -4.01 1.92 17.79
N ALA A 59 -3.19 1.01 18.29
CA ALA A 59 -2.92 -0.27 17.62
C ALA A 59 -4.21 -1.10 17.43
N GLN A 60 -5.12 -1.08 18.40
CA GLN A 60 -6.44 -1.70 18.25
C GLN A 60 -7.31 -0.98 17.20
N ALA A 61 -7.29 0.35 17.16
CA ALA A 61 -8.02 1.11 16.14
C ALA A 61 -7.50 0.84 14.70
N LEU A 62 -6.20 0.56 14.55
CA LEU A 62 -5.60 0.21 13.26
C LEU A 62 -6.19 -1.09 12.68
N LEU A 63 -6.58 -2.04 13.52
CA LEU A 63 -7.19 -3.29 13.09
C LEU A 63 -8.45 -3.08 12.25
N ALA A 64 -9.32 -2.14 12.61
CA ALA A 64 -10.52 -1.86 11.83
C ALA A 64 -10.16 -1.38 10.42
N VAL A 65 -9.24 -0.40 10.33
CA VAL A 65 -8.74 0.13 9.04
C VAL A 65 -8.13 -0.97 8.18
N ALA A 66 -7.28 -1.81 8.78
CA ALA A 66 -6.59 -2.88 8.08
C ALA A 66 -7.55 -3.97 7.57
N ARG A 67 -8.56 -4.31 8.36
CA ARG A 67 -9.58 -5.29 7.99
C ARG A 67 -10.43 -4.79 6.84
N ASP A 68 -10.93 -3.56 6.92
CA ASP A 68 -11.78 -2.95 5.90
C ASP A 68 -11.04 -2.75 4.57
N ALA A 69 -9.73 -2.50 4.65
CA ALA A 69 -8.86 -2.40 3.47
C ALA A 69 -8.44 -3.77 2.90
N GLY A 70 -8.75 -4.88 3.55
CA GLY A 70 -8.38 -6.23 3.11
C GLY A 70 -6.87 -6.49 3.17
N VAL A 71 -6.20 -6.03 4.25
CA VAL A 71 -4.75 -6.25 4.41
C VAL A 71 -4.40 -7.73 4.35
N SER A 72 -3.48 -8.09 3.47
CA SER A 72 -3.00 -9.45 3.20
C SER A 72 -1.52 -9.67 3.55
N ALA A 73 -0.77 -8.61 3.80
CA ALA A 73 0.62 -8.66 4.26
C ALA A 73 0.93 -7.49 5.21
N ILE A 74 1.87 -7.71 6.13
CA ILE A 74 2.30 -6.71 7.11
C ILE A 74 3.81 -6.61 7.09
N ILE A 75 4.34 -5.39 6.98
CA ILE A 75 5.77 -5.09 7.05
C ILE A 75 6.03 -4.18 8.25
N THR A 76 7.02 -4.55 9.07
CA THR A 76 7.45 -3.77 10.24
C THR A 76 8.96 -3.57 10.22
N THR A 77 9.48 -2.76 11.15
CA THR A 77 10.90 -2.76 11.46
C THR A 77 11.22 -3.71 12.63
N GLN A 78 12.49 -3.87 13.00
CA GLN A 78 12.91 -4.68 14.14
C GLN A 78 12.45 -4.15 15.50
N PHE A 79 12.04 -2.89 15.58
CA PHE A 79 11.70 -2.23 16.85
C PHE A 79 10.38 -2.74 17.45
N VAL A 80 10.38 -2.86 18.80
CA VAL A 80 9.20 -3.31 19.56
C VAL A 80 7.97 -2.46 19.22
N ARG A 81 8.11 -1.14 19.19
CA ARG A 81 6.98 -0.21 18.91
C ARG A 81 6.30 -0.44 17.57
N THR A 82 7.05 -0.80 16.49
CA THR A 82 6.42 -1.10 15.18
C THR A 82 5.73 -2.46 15.19
N LYS A 83 6.35 -3.47 15.81
CA LYS A 83 5.78 -4.81 15.97
C LYS A 83 4.51 -4.76 16.81
N SER A 84 4.55 -4.09 17.98
CA SER A 84 3.39 -3.97 18.86
C SER A 84 2.25 -3.16 18.25
N THR A 85 2.54 -2.18 17.38
CA THR A 85 1.50 -1.47 16.62
C THR A 85 0.81 -2.41 15.61
N ALA A 86 1.54 -3.32 15.00
CA ALA A 86 1.00 -4.26 14.01
C ALA A 86 0.35 -5.49 14.65
N GLU A 87 0.68 -5.82 15.88
CA GLU A 87 0.34 -7.09 16.55
C GLU A 87 -1.18 -7.38 16.57
N PRO A 88 -2.08 -6.46 16.98
CA PRO A 88 -3.51 -6.75 16.97
C PRO A 88 -4.05 -7.08 15.57
N THR A 89 -3.53 -6.41 14.55
CA THR A 89 -3.87 -6.68 13.14
C THR A 89 -3.34 -8.03 12.70
N ALA A 90 -2.08 -8.33 13.01
CA ALA A 90 -1.44 -9.60 12.68
C ALA A 90 -2.19 -10.81 13.28
N ALA A 91 -2.52 -10.71 14.57
CA ALA A 91 -3.26 -11.76 15.27
C ALA A 91 -4.65 -11.97 14.69
N ALA A 92 -5.42 -10.91 14.48
CA ALA A 92 -6.81 -10.98 14.00
C ALA A 92 -6.90 -11.49 12.55
N LEU A 93 -5.95 -11.11 11.68
CA LEU A 93 -5.90 -11.52 10.28
C LEU A 93 -5.08 -12.80 10.06
N LYS A 94 -4.47 -13.36 11.12
CA LYS A 94 -3.58 -14.54 11.08
C LYS A 94 -2.41 -14.35 10.11
N LEU A 95 -1.83 -13.15 10.11
CA LEU A 95 -0.68 -12.80 9.28
C LEU A 95 0.60 -12.81 10.13
N THR A 96 1.71 -13.21 9.52
CA THR A 96 3.03 -13.09 10.14
C THR A 96 3.71 -11.83 9.61
N PRO A 97 4.00 -10.82 10.46
CA PRO A 97 4.69 -9.63 10.01
C PRO A 97 6.10 -9.91 9.49
N GLU A 98 6.42 -9.34 8.34
CA GLU A 98 7.75 -9.37 7.76
C GLU A 98 8.59 -8.21 8.29
N VAL A 99 9.83 -8.49 8.68
CA VAL A 99 10.70 -7.48 9.29
C VAL A 99 11.72 -7.00 8.25
N VAL A 100 11.65 -5.71 7.90
CA VAL A 100 12.68 -5.01 7.14
C VAL A 100 13.48 -4.16 8.12
N GLN A 101 14.78 -4.45 8.28
CA GLN A 101 15.64 -3.76 9.24
C GLN A 101 15.68 -2.26 8.94
N ALA A 102 15.37 -1.44 9.95
CA ALA A 102 15.57 -0.01 9.85
C ALA A 102 17.06 0.31 9.74
N GLY A 103 17.40 1.19 8.84
CA GLY A 103 18.78 1.54 8.54
C GLY A 103 18.87 2.94 7.92
N PRO A 104 20.04 3.29 7.37
CA PRO A 104 20.22 4.57 6.70
C PRO A 104 19.22 4.79 5.56
N MET A 105 18.79 6.04 5.39
CA MET A 105 17.99 6.47 4.25
C MET A 105 18.91 6.88 3.09
N PRO A 106 18.57 6.65 1.81
CA PRO A 106 17.28 6.12 1.32
C PRO A 106 17.19 4.59 1.21
N GLN A 107 18.24 3.85 1.59
CA GLN A 107 18.34 2.40 1.40
C GLN A 107 17.19 1.65 2.09
N HIS A 108 16.85 2.05 3.33
CA HIS A 108 15.72 1.45 4.05
C HIS A 108 14.39 1.63 3.30
N ALA A 109 14.11 2.84 2.80
CA ALA A 109 12.89 3.12 2.07
C ALA A 109 12.78 2.26 0.80
N LYS A 110 13.89 2.10 0.06
CA LYS A 110 13.96 1.24 -1.11
C LYS A 110 13.71 -0.23 -0.74
N ALA A 111 14.34 -0.73 0.32
CA ALA A 111 14.16 -2.11 0.77
C ALA A 111 12.71 -2.41 1.16
N VAL A 112 12.03 -1.46 1.83
CA VAL A 112 10.59 -1.59 2.15
C VAL A 112 9.75 -1.59 0.86
N ALA A 113 10.02 -0.69 -0.09
CA ALA A 113 9.31 -0.65 -1.36
C ALA A 113 9.48 -1.96 -2.15
N GLU A 114 10.69 -2.52 -2.20
CA GLU A 114 10.96 -3.82 -2.81
C GLU A 114 10.20 -4.96 -2.12
N GLN A 115 10.09 -4.92 -0.79
CA GLN A 115 9.34 -5.92 -0.02
C GLN A 115 7.83 -5.81 -0.31
N VAL A 116 7.28 -4.59 -0.42
CA VAL A 116 5.89 -4.33 -0.82
C VAL A 116 5.60 -4.97 -2.18
N MET A 117 6.49 -4.82 -3.16
CA MET A 117 6.28 -5.35 -4.52
C MET A 117 6.23 -6.88 -4.61
N LYS A 118 6.67 -7.60 -3.58
CA LYS A 118 6.47 -9.06 -3.48
C LYS A 118 5.00 -9.45 -3.24
N HIS A 119 4.19 -8.49 -2.82
CA HIS A 119 2.75 -8.61 -2.56
C HIS A 119 1.91 -7.85 -3.60
N ALA A 120 2.42 -7.72 -4.83
CA ALA A 120 1.72 -7.02 -5.92
C ALA A 120 0.30 -7.58 -6.12
N GLY A 121 -0.67 -6.67 -6.31
CA GLY A 121 -2.09 -7.00 -6.43
C GLY A 121 -2.83 -7.19 -5.10
N GLY A 122 -2.13 -7.11 -3.96
CA GLY A 122 -2.70 -7.18 -2.62
C GLY A 122 -2.73 -5.85 -1.89
N THR A 123 -3.17 -5.89 -0.62
CA THR A 123 -3.10 -4.75 0.29
C THR A 123 -2.05 -5.00 1.37
N VAL A 124 -1.06 -4.13 1.48
CA VAL A 124 0.08 -4.25 2.39
C VAL A 124 0.00 -3.17 3.46
N LEU A 125 0.09 -3.57 4.74
CA LEU A 125 0.26 -2.65 5.86
C LEU A 125 1.74 -2.48 6.17
N VAL A 126 2.25 -1.25 6.14
CA VAL A 126 3.62 -0.88 6.54
C VAL A 126 3.55 -0.06 7.83
N VAL A 127 4.19 -0.54 8.88
CA VAL A 127 4.34 0.19 10.15
C VAL A 127 5.78 0.65 10.30
N GLY A 128 6.01 1.96 10.22
CA GLY A 128 7.34 2.58 10.25
C GLY A 128 7.47 3.71 11.27
N HIS A 129 8.26 4.74 10.94
CA HIS A 129 8.61 5.85 11.82
C HIS A 129 8.27 7.20 11.17
N SER A 130 8.34 8.28 11.94
CA SER A 130 7.98 9.64 11.50
C SER A 130 8.70 10.11 10.24
N ASN A 131 9.96 9.74 10.07
CA ASN A 131 10.81 10.07 8.93
C ASN A 131 10.84 8.98 7.85
N THR A 132 10.61 7.71 8.20
CA THR A 132 10.69 6.61 7.22
C THR A 132 9.42 6.49 6.39
N ILE A 133 8.23 6.73 6.97
CA ILE A 133 6.96 6.63 6.25
C ILE A 133 6.92 7.58 5.03
N PRO A 134 7.22 8.89 5.16
CA PRO A 134 7.28 9.78 4.00
C PRO A 134 8.27 9.34 2.92
N ALA A 135 9.44 8.88 3.34
CA ALA A 135 10.47 8.40 2.41
C ALA A 135 10.06 7.13 1.67
N ILE A 136 9.33 6.20 2.33
CA ILE A 136 8.79 5.00 1.68
C ILE A 136 7.70 5.38 0.67
N VAL A 137 6.83 6.36 1.00
CA VAL A 137 5.84 6.90 0.04
C VAL A 137 6.54 7.40 -1.23
N GLY A 138 7.65 8.15 -1.07
CA GLY A 138 8.48 8.60 -2.21
C GLY A 138 9.12 7.44 -2.97
N ALA A 139 9.65 6.44 -2.27
CA ALA A 139 10.26 5.25 -2.89
C ALA A 139 9.24 4.38 -3.66
N LEU A 140 7.96 4.44 -3.30
CA LEU A 140 6.85 3.83 -4.04
C LEU A 140 6.42 4.67 -5.26
N GLY A 141 7.07 5.81 -5.52
CA GLY A 141 6.81 6.69 -6.67
C GLY A 141 5.65 7.68 -6.47
N ALA A 142 5.06 7.76 -5.27
CA ALA A 142 4.05 8.75 -4.95
C ALA A 142 4.68 10.08 -4.46
N PRO A 143 3.96 11.21 -4.50
CA PRO A 143 4.46 12.47 -3.96
C PRO A 143 4.83 12.33 -2.49
N GLN A 144 6.12 12.55 -2.16
CA GLN A 144 6.64 12.38 -0.81
C GLN A 144 6.06 13.46 0.13
N PRO A 145 5.39 13.07 1.23
CA PRO A 145 4.97 14.01 2.27
C PRO A 145 6.18 14.55 3.05
N ARG A 146 5.96 15.62 3.84
CA ARG A 146 6.93 16.00 4.88
C ARG A 146 7.08 14.90 5.93
N ASP A 147 8.14 14.96 6.72
CA ASP A 147 8.28 14.11 7.90
C ASP A 147 7.12 14.38 8.88
N LEU A 148 6.71 13.34 9.61
CA LEU A 148 5.67 13.45 10.61
C LEU A 148 6.24 14.10 11.89
N CYS A 149 5.47 14.97 12.50
CA CYS A 149 5.78 15.52 13.79
C CYS A 149 5.78 14.46 14.90
N GLU A 150 6.48 14.74 16.02
CA GLU A 150 6.50 13.81 17.14
C GLU A 150 5.12 13.59 17.78
N SER A 151 4.21 14.56 17.67
CA SER A 151 2.81 14.45 18.12
C SER A 151 1.86 13.78 17.12
N GLU A 152 2.26 13.58 15.85
CA GLU A 152 1.41 13.01 14.80
C GLU A 152 1.48 11.49 14.76
N TYR A 153 0.43 10.84 15.26
CA TYR A 153 0.29 9.38 15.26
C TYR A 153 -0.93 8.86 14.49
N ASP A 154 -1.88 9.73 14.16
CA ASP A 154 -3.17 9.38 13.56
C ASP A 154 -3.18 9.34 12.03
N GLN A 155 -2.07 9.64 11.37
CA GLN A 155 -1.98 9.68 9.92
C GLN A 155 -1.97 8.27 9.29
N VAL A 156 -2.78 8.09 8.25
CA VAL A 156 -2.71 6.96 7.32
C VAL A 156 -2.40 7.49 5.93
N PHE A 157 -1.34 7.00 5.33
CA PHE A 157 -1.02 7.21 3.93
C PHE A 157 -1.39 5.96 3.15
N ALA A 158 -2.31 6.06 2.20
CA ALA A 158 -2.60 4.97 1.29
C ALA A 158 -2.01 5.29 -0.09
N VAL A 159 -1.06 4.47 -0.54
CA VAL A 159 -0.49 4.54 -1.89
C VAL A 159 -1.12 3.46 -2.73
N VAL A 160 -1.73 3.87 -3.84
CA VAL A 160 -2.33 2.95 -4.82
C VAL A 160 -1.41 2.86 -6.02
N LEU A 161 -0.87 1.66 -6.25
CA LEU A 161 0.01 1.30 -7.36
C LEU A 161 -0.82 0.53 -8.38
N GLY A 162 -1.03 1.09 -9.57
CA GLY A 162 -1.79 0.45 -10.65
C GLY A 162 -0.99 0.44 -11.95
N ASP A 163 -1.48 -0.30 -12.94
CA ASP A 163 -0.83 -0.44 -14.24
C ASP A 163 -0.94 0.82 -15.11
N ALA A 164 -1.88 1.71 -14.81
CA ALA A 164 -2.17 2.90 -15.60
C ALA A 164 -1.90 4.18 -14.80
N GLY A 165 -0.78 4.83 -15.09
CA GLY A 165 -0.43 6.14 -14.54
C GLY A 165 0.43 6.11 -13.28
N PRO A 166 0.77 7.31 -12.75
CA PRO A 166 1.61 7.43 -11.56
C PRO A 166 0.87 6.96 -10.31
N PRO A 167 1.61 6.48 -9.27
CA PRO A 167 1.05 6.12 -7.98
C PRO A 167 0.22 7.26 -7.36
N ARG A 168 -0.92 6.91 -6.77
CA ARG A 168 -1.80 7.88 -6.12
C ARG A 168 -1.63 7.83 -4.62
N LEU A 169 -1.46 8.99 -3.99
CA LEU A 169 -1.42 9.14 -2.54
C LEU A 169 -2.77 9.65 -2.01
N ILE A 170 -3.36 8.90 -1.09
CA ILE A 170 -4.55 9.27 -0.34
C ILE A 170 -4.14 9.42 1.13
N ARG A 171 -4.61 10.47 1.79
CA ARG A 171 -4.36 10.71 3.21
C ARG A 171 -5.65 10.58 3.98
N SER A 172 -5.61 9.89 5.10
CA SER A 172 -6.72 9.76 6.05
C SER A 172 -6.20 9.74 7.48
N ARG A 173 -7.09 9.56 8.44
CA ARG A 173 -6.75 9.49 9.87
C ARG A 173 -7.44 8.29 10.50
N TYR A 174 -6.89 7.80 11.62
CA TYR A 174 -7.45 6.70 12.38
C TYR A 174 -7.22 6.85 13.89
N GLY A 175 -8.08 6.23 14.67
CA GLY A 175 -8.01 6.28 16.13
C GLY A 175 -8.27 7.67 16.70
N ALA A 176 -7.75 7.94 17.88
CA ALA A 176 -7.85 9.25 18.51
C ALA A 176 -7.08 10.31 17.72
N ALA A 177 -7.61 11.52 17.62
CA ALA A 177 -6.92 12.62 16.96
C ALA A 177 -5.58 12.91 17.67
N SER A 178 -4.54 13.17 16.89
CA SER A 178 -3.26 13.65 17.41
C SER A 178 -3.41 15.05 17.98
N SER A 179 -2.60 15.38 19.00
CA SER A 179 -2.61 16.73 19.56
C SER A 179 -2.07 17.76 18.55
N ASP A 180 -2.70 18.93 18.51
CA ASP A 180 -2.18 20.07 17.77
C ASP A 180 -0.88 20.56 18.42
N ASP A 181 0.22 20.48 17.66
CA ASP A 181 1.52 21.01 18.07
C ASP A 181 1.89 22.15 17.14
N PRO A 182 1.99 23.39 17.64
CA PRO A 182 2.35 24.54 16.80
C PRO A 182 3.70 24.36 16.07
N ALA A 183 4.64 23.62 16.65
CA ALA A 183 5.91 23.31 16.01
C ALA A 183 5.72 22.49 14.72
N CYS A 184 4.64 21.74 14.61
CA CYS A 184 4.32 20.95 13.41
C CYS A 184 3.91 21.84 12.22
N ALA A 185 3.28 22.96 12.47
CA ALA A 185 2.83 23.88 11.43
C ALA A 185 4.02 24.51 10.65
N SER A 186 5.18 24.60 11.27
CA SER A 186 6.41 25.16 10.67
C SER A 186 7.23 24.17 9.84
N MET A 187 6.91 22.86 9.87
CA MET A 187 7.63 21.85 9.12
C MET A 187 7.33 21.94 7.63
N GLN A 188 8.31 22.32 6.83
CA GLN A 188 8.20 22.41 5.38
C GLN A 188 8.22 21.01 4.73
N PRO A 189 7.55 20.80 3.58
CA PRO A 189 7.74 19.62 2.74
C PRO A 189 9.22 19.53 2.30
N ARG A 190 9.76 18.34 2.26
CA ARG A 190 11.07 18.07 1.66
C ARG A 190 10.98 17.96 0.16
#